data_0d7281ed460cef5df1bfd7eaf911a3ab
#
_entry.id   0d7281ed460cef5df1bfd7eaf911a3ab
#
_cell.length_a   1.000
_cell.length_b   1.000
_cell.length_c   1.000
_cell.angle_alpha   90.00
_cell.angle_beta   90.00
_cell.angle_gamma   90.00
#
_symmetry.space_group_name_H-M   'P 1'
#
loop_
_entity.id
_entity.type
_entity.pdbx_description
1 polymer ?
#
loop_
_entity_poly.entity_id
_entity_poly.type
_entity_poly.pdbx_seq_one_letter_code
_entity_poly.pdbx_strand_id
1 'polypeptide(L)'
;MKKSLILILGLSVLLSCSNQNKQKKEEKKAELVVLTVDELLAQGKDLVGKEVMVKGTVTHVCKESGARCFMMGSTEDLSLRIEAGKIGSFSQEQMGSDIQVSGILQEVKLEEEDLAEMEKAAAAGESANIGHALGHDGPKLHDVDGGKHDSINQNKKLEEMNQQLAESKEGYVPVYYLEGLKLIQQK
;
A
#
# COMPACT_ATOMS: atom_id res chain seq x y z
N MET A 1 74.32 42.04 14.36
CA MET A 1 73.86 43.26 15.04
C MET A 1 72.35 43.15 15.17
N LYS A 2 71.89 42.97 16.39
CA LYS A 2 70.88 43.83 17.03
C LYS A 2 69.53 43.75 16.33
N LYS A 3 68.43 43.44 16.91
CA LYS A 3 67.82 43.44 18.25
C LYS A 3 66.40 42.98 18.00
N SER A 4 65.91 42.01 18.70
CA SER A 4 65.06 42.18 19.91
C SER A 4 63.86 43.05 19.74
N LEU A 5 62.69 42.49 19.95
CA LEU A 5 61.65 42.92 20.90
C LEU A 5 60.31 42.28 20.51
N ILE A 6 59.84 41.31 21.23
CA ILE A 6 59.03 41.36 22.45
C ILE A 6 57.59 41.84 22.18
N LEU A 7 56.71 40.90 22.54
CA LEU A 7 55.49 41.00 23.35
C LEU A 7 54.25 41.57 22.60
N ILE A 8 53.11 40.99 22.69
CA ILE A 8 52.13 40.85 23.77
C ILE A 8 50.95 40.10 23.17
N LEU A 9 50.66 38.94 23.64
CA LEU A 9 49.56 38.70 24.56
C LEU A 9 48.22 39.34 24.13
N GLY A 10 47.38 38.53 23.56
CA GLY A 10 45.98 38.88 23.30
C GLY A 10 45.12 37.61 23.33
N LEU A 11 44.96 37.07 24.54
CA LEU A 11 44.02 35.97 24.86
C LEU A 11 42.61 36.54 24.76
N SER A 12 41.98 36.39 23.59
CA SER A 12 40.56 36.66 23.41
C SER A 12 39.84 35.36 23.26
N VAL A 13 39.41 34.80 24.38
CA VAL A 13 38.43 33.71 24.45
C VAL A 13 37.10 34.33 24.05
N LEU A 14 36.74 34.23 22.78
CA LEU A 14 35.37 34.42 22.35
C LEU A 14 34.62 33.09 22.53
N LEU A 15 33.89 33.01 23.63
CA LEU A 15 32.82 32.06 23.76
C LEU A 15 31.79 32.33 22.66
N SER A 16 31.97 31.67 21.54
CA SER A 16 30.91 31.57 20.54
C SER A 16 29.91 30.54 21.05
N CYS A 17 28.88 31.01 21.73
CA CYS A 17 27.65 30.26 21.92
C CYS A 17 27.09 29.96 20.53
N SER A 18 27.43 28.79 20.00
CA SER A 18 26.74 28.29 18.83
C SER A 18 25.34 27.95 19.26
N ASN A 19 24.45 28.90 19.00
CA ASN A 19 23.01 28.67 19.01
C ASN A 19 22.74 27.66 17.92
N GLN A 20 22.70 26.38 18.30
CA GLN A 20 22.19 25.32 17.43
C GLN A 20 20.70 25.56 17.23
N ASN A 21 20.41 26.47 16.30
CA ASN A 21 19.14 26.53 15.66
C ASN A 21 18.92 25.16 15.00
N LYS A 22 18.27 24.24 15.74
CA LYS A 22 17.60 23.10 15.13
C LYS A 22 16.60 23.68 14.15
N GLN A 23 17.04 23.93 12.96
CA GLN A 23 16.14 24.06 11.83
C GLN A 23 15.43 22.72 11.74
N LYS A 24 14.27 22.65 12.38
CA LYS A 24 13.24 21.69 12.09
C LYS A 24 12.94 21.89 10.61
N LYS A 25 13.55 21.06 9.79
CA LYS A 25 13.26 20.97 8.38
C LYS A 25 11.79 20.57 8.33
N GLU A 26 10.92 21.55 8.25
CA GLU A 26 9.54 21.32 7.82
C GLU A 26 9.68 20.78 6.39
N GLU A 27 9.69 19.47 6.28
CA GLU A 27 9.43 18.84 5.01
C GLU A 27 8.07 19.37 4.59
N LYS A 28 8.11 20.26 3.61
CA LYS A 28 6.94 20.74 2.90
C LYS A 28 6.27 19.48 2.36
N LYS A 29 5.29 18.96 3.12
CA LYS A 29 4.53 17.77 2.77
C LYS A 29 3.91 18.09 1.42
N ALA A 30 4.47 17.52 0.36
CA ALA A 30 3.89 17.63 -0.97
C ALA A 30 2.43 17.20 -0.81
N GLU A 31 1.51 18.04 -1.25
CA GLU A 31 0.09 17.74 -1.23
C GLU A 31 -0.10 16.51 -2.12
N LEU A 32 -0.45 15.37 -1.51
CA LEU A 32 -0.62 14.13 -2.22
C LEU A 32 -1.83 14.29 -3.15
N VAL A 33 -1.64 14.02 -4.43
CA VAL A 33 -2.73 13.97 -5.40
C VAL A 33 -3.64 12.81 -5.00
N VAL A 34 -4.95 13.07 -4.93
CA VAL A 34 -5.94 12.05 -4.62
C VAL A 34 -6.30 11.31 -5.90
N LEU A 35 -5.97 10.03 -5.95
CA LEU A 35 -6.24 9.14 -7.08
C LEU A 35 -7.53 8.34 -6.82
N THR A 36 -8.22 7.97 -7.87
CA THR A 36 -9.22 6.90 -7.83
C THR A 36 -8.51 5.54 -7.79
N VAL A 37 -9.24 4.48 -7.47
CA VAL A 37 -8.70 3.11 -7.53
C VAL A 37 -8.17 2.78 -8.91
N ASP A 38 -8.91 3.14 -9.95
CA ASP A 38 -8.54 2.90 -11.36
C ASP A 38 -7.24 3.62 -11.74
N GLU A 39 -7.15 4.90 -11.40
CA GLU A 39 -5.95 5.70 -11.68
C GLU A 39 -4.72 5.17 -10.94
N LEU A 40 -4.91 4.73 -9.70
CA LEU A 40 -3.84 4.14 -8.89
C LEU A 40 -3.35 2.82 -9.51
N LEU A 41 -4.27 1.91 -9.86
CA LEU A 41 -3.93 0.61 -10.41
C LEU A 41 -3.30 0.74 -11.80
N ALA A 42 -3.77 1.68 -12.63
CA ALA A 42 -3.19 1.96 -13.94
C ALA A 42 -1.74 2.47 -13.86
N GLN A 43 -1.38 3.15 -12.77
CA GLN A 43 -0.04 3.69 -12.53
C GLN A 43 0.76 2.85 -11.51
N GLY A 44 0.25 1.67 -11.13
CA GLY A 44 0.76 0.87 -10.01
C GLY A 44 2.28 0.69 -10.06
N LYS A 45 2.81 0.26 -11.20
CA LYS A 45 4.25 0.02 -11.39
C LYS A 45 5.12 1.23 -11.03
N ASP A 46 4.67 2.43 -11.36
CA ASP A 46 5.42 3.67 -11.10
C ASP A 46 5.24 4.19 -9.67
N LEU A 47 4.22 3.69 -8.97
CA LEU A 47 3.83 4.15 -7.64
C LEU A 47 4.23 3.20 -6.51
N VAL A 48 4.71 1.99 -6.82
CA VAL A 48 5.21 1.03 -5.81
C VAL A 48 6.25 1.67 -4.90
N GLY A 49 6.09 1.50 -3.60
CA GLY A 49 6.96 2.06 -2.55
C GLY A 49 6.73 3.54 -2.25
N LYS A 50 5.84 4.22 -2.97
CA LYS A 50 5.54 5.65 -2.75
C LYS A 50 4.30 5.83 -1.89
N GLU A 51 4.29 6.92 -1.11
CA GLU A 51 3.08 7.37 -0.42
C GLU A 51 2.10 7.94 -1.46
N VAL A 52 0.90 7.41 -1.47
CA VAL A 52 -0.20 7.83 -2.35
C VAL A 52 -1.44 8.09 -1.52
N MET A 53 -2.40 8.81 -2.09
CA MET A 53 -3.73 8.99 -1.51
C MET A 53 -4.76 8.47 -2.49
N VAL A 54 -5.61 7.54 -2.03
CA VAL A 54 -6.66 6.94 -2.84
C VAL A 54 -8.02 7.26 -2.25
N LYS A 55 -9.03 7.43 -3.11
CA LYS A 55 -10.44 7.59 -2.74
C LYS A 55 -11.29 6.55 -3.45
N GLY A 56 -12.35 6.12 -2.78
CA GLY A 56 -13.35 5.20 -3.34
C GLY A 56 -14.32 4.72 -2.28
N THR A 57 -15.26 3.89 -2.71
CA THR A 57 -16.29 3.31 -1.86
C THR A 57 -15.81 2.00 -1.26
N VAL A 58 -15.96 1.82 0.05
CA VAL A 58 -15.62 0.58 0.75
C VAL A 58 -16.70 -0.46 0.48
N THR A 59 -16.31 -1.60 -0.10
CA THR A 59 -17.22 -2.71 -0.38
C THR A 59 -17.17 -3.78 0.69
N HIS A 60 -16.02 -3.96 1.33
CA HIS A 60 -15.84 -4.98 2.34
C HIS A 60 -14.85 -4.54 3.42
N VAL A 61 -15.10 -4.97 4.66
CA VAL A 61 -14.18 -4.84 5.81
C VAL A 61 -14.07 -6.20 6.48
N CYS A 62 -12.86 -6.64 6.83
CA CYS A 62 -12.63 -7.90 7.54
C CYS A 62 -13.38 -7.90 8.88
N LYS A 63 -14.33 -8.84 9.05
CA LYS A 63 -15.25 -8.87 10.21
C LYS A 63 -14.53 -9.15 11.54
N GLU A 64 -13.50 -9.97 11.52
CA GLU A 64 -12.85 -10.42 12.76
C GLU A 64 -11.88 -9.39 13.33
N SER A 65 -11.09 -8.75 12.46
CA SER A 65 -9.99 -7.90 12.93
C SER A 65 -10.11 -6.44 12.50
N GLY A 66 -10.89 -6.15 11.45
CA GLY A 66 -10.85 -4.84 10.79
C GLY A 66 -9.49 -4.52 10.17
N ALA A 67 -8.59 -5.51 10.08
CA ALA A 67 -7.22 -5.29 9.58
C ALA A 67 -7.17 -4.95 8.09
N ARG A 68 -8.25 -5.21 7.36
CA ARG A 68 -8.35 -4.97 5.92
C ARG A 68 -9.67 -4.37 5.54
N CYS A 69 -9.64 -3.55 4.49
CA CYS A 69 -10.83 -3.21 3.73
C CYS A 69 -10.53 -3.32 2.23
N PHE A 70 -11.62 -3.37 1.45
CA PHE A 70 -11.56 -3.35 -0.01
C PHE A 70 -12.31 -2.13 -0.52
N MET A 71 -11.67 -1.44 -1.44
CA MET A 71 -12.21 -0.23 -2.06
C MET A 71 -12.47 -0.50 -3.53
N MET A 72 -13.69 -0.26 -3.98
CA MET A 72 -14.11 -0.52 -5.35
C MET A 72 -13.59 0.54 -6.32
N GLY A 73 -13.20 0.10 -7.51
CA GLY A 73 -12.94 0.94 -8.67
C GLY A 73 -14.20 1.27 -9.46
N SER A 74 -14.04 1.52 -10.75
CA SER A 74 -15.17 1.83 -11.64
C SER A 74 -16.08 0.63 -11.92
N THR A 75 -15.59 -0.58 -11.71
CA THR A 75 -16.33 -1.84 -11.85
C THR A 75 -16.17 -2.71 -10.60
N GLU A 76 -17.12 -3.62 -10.38
CA GLU A 76 -17.07 -4.56 -9.24
C GLU A 76 -15.87 -5.50 -9.29
N ASP A 77 -15.38 -5.81 -10.49
CA ASP A 77 -14.20 -6.67 -10.70
C ASP A 77 -12.88 -5.95 -10.34
N LEU A 78 -12.91 -4.62 -10.25
CA LEU A 78 -11.75 -3.79 -9.97
C LEU A 78 -11.79 -3.32 -8.52
N SER A 79 -10.94 -3.88 -7.68
CA SER A 79 -10.86 -3.53 -6.27
C SER A 79 -9.42 -3.36 -5.80
N LEU A 80 -9.22 -2.43 -4.88
CA LEU A 80 -7.97 -2.22 -4.19
C LEU A 80 -8.09 -2.73 -2.75
N ARG A 81 -7.24 -3.67 -2.39
CA ARG A 81 -7.08 -4.08 -1.00
C ARG A 81 -6.28 -3.03 -0.23
N ILE A 82 -6.74 -2.72 0.98
CA ILE A 82 -6.06 -1.81 1.89
C ILE A 82 -5.85 -2.52 3.23
N GLU A 83 -4.60 -2.72 3.60
CA GLU A 83 -4.22 -3.17 4.94
C GLU A 83 -4.27 -1.97 5.88
N ALA A 84 -4.77 -2.16 7.10
CA ALA A 84 -4.95 -1.06 8.05
C ALA A 84 -3.63 -0.38 8.43
N GLY A 85 -2.54 -1.15 8.55
CA GLY A 85 -1.22 -0.58 8.83
C GLY A 85 -1.23 0.36 10.03
N LYS A 86 -0.84 1.61 9.83
CA LYS A 86 -0.83 2.64 10.89
C LYS A 86 -2.22 3.22 11.21
N ILE A 87 -3.24 2.92 10.42
CA ILE A 87 -4.64 3.27 10.74
C ILE A 87 -5.12 2.48 11.96
N GLY A 88 -4.60 1.25 12.14
CA GLY A 88 -4.96 0.35 13.23
C GLY A 88 -6.08 -0.63 12.83
N SER A 89 -7.27 -0.14 12.52
CA SER A 89 -8.39 -0.98 12.05
C SER A 89 -9.42 -0.18 11.28
N PHE A 90 -10.15 -0.89 10.42
CA PHE A 90 -11.36 -0.41 9.76
C PHE A 90 -12.61 -0.86 10.50
N SER A 91 -13.68 -0.06 10.47
CA SER A 91 -14.97 -0.40 11.05
C SER A 91 -15.93 -0.94 10.01
N GLN A 92 -16.79 -1.90 10.40
CA GLN A 92 -17.87 -2.39 9.55
C GLN A 92 -18.83 -1.27 9.12
N GLU A 93 -18.95 -0.19 9.90
CA GLU A 93 -19.77 0.98 9.59
C GLU A 93 -19.27 1.75 8.37
N GLN A 94 -18.03 1.49 7.93
CA GLN A 94 -17.45 2.12 6.74
C GLN A 94 -17.90 1.44 5.44
N MET A 95 -18.50 0.26 5.51
CA MET A 95 -19.04 -0.41 4.33
C MET A 95 -20.10 0.46 3.65
N GLY A 96 -19.98 0.62 2.33
CA GLY A 96 -20.84 1.50 1.54
C GLY A 96 -20.50 2.99 1.63
N SER A 97 -19.50 3.37 2.42
CA SER A 97 -19.09 4.76 2.55
C SER A 97 -17.92 5.10 1.62
N ASP A 98 -17.89 6.35 1.18
CA ASP A 98 -16.73 6.91 0.48
C ASP A 98 -15.70 7.37 1.50
N ILE A 99 -14.50 6.85 1.35
CA ILE A 99 -13.35 7.22 2.20
C ILE A 99 -12.14 7.63 1.36
N GLN A 100 -11.22 8.32 2.01
CA GLN A 100 -9.88 8.55 1.47
C GLN A 100 -8.86 7.94 2.41
N VAL A 101 -7.87 7.25 1.84
CA VAL A 101 -6.77 6.63 2.58
C VAL A 101 -5.45 7.07 1.97
N SER A 102 -4.54 7.59 2.81
CA SER A 102 -3.13 7.67 2.41
C SER A 102 -2.41 6.40 2.87
N GLY A 103 -1.50 5.92 2.04
CA GLY A 103 -0.74 4.71 2.33
C GLY A 103 0.45 4.55 1.40
N ILE A 104 1.25 3.53 1.66
CA ILE A 104 2.34 3.11 0.77
C ILE A 104 1.80 2.04 -0.18
N LEU A 105 1.93 2.26 -1.49
CA LEU A 105 1.56 1.25 -2.46
C LEU A 105 2.58 0.13 -2.45
N GLN A 106 2.10 -1.08 -2.29
CA GLN A 106 2.88 -2.31 -2.28
C GLN A 106 2.54 -3.18 -3.49
N GLU A 107 3.47 -4.02 -3.90
CA GLU A 107 3.31 -4.99 -4.97
C GLU A 107 3.58 -6.40 -4.45
N VAL A 108 2.75 -7.33 -4.88
CA VAL A 108 3.01 -8.75 -4.80
C VAL A 108 3.18 -9.26 -6.21
N LYS A 109 4.20 -10.07 -6.43
CA LYS A 109 4.49 -10.71 -7.70
C LYS A 109 3.96 -12.13 -7.65
N LEU A 110 2.96 -12.43 -8.47
CA LEU A 110 2.45 -13.78 -8.61
C LEU A 110 3.16 -14.45 -9.78
N GLU A 111 3.93 -15.49 -9.49
CA GLU A 111 4.63 -16.31 -10.47
C GLU A 111 3.73 -17.48 -10.92
N GLU A 112 4.18 -18.26 -11.88
CA GLU A 112 3.42 -19.40 -12.41
C GLU A 112 3.05 -20.41 -11.31
N GLU A 113 3.95 -20.64 -10.36
CA GLU A 113 3.73 -21.57 -9.24
C GLU A 113 2.59 -21.10 -8.34
N ASP A 114 2.51 -19.78 -8.05
CA ASP A 114 1.45 -19.20 -7.24
C ASP A 114 0.08 -19.38 -7.90
N LEU A 115 0.00 -19.12 -9.21
CA LEU A 115 -1.25 -19.27 -9.97
C LEU A 115 -1.67 -20.73 -10.05
N ALA A 116 -0.73 -21.67 -10.23
CA ALA A 116 -1.02 -23.10 -10.24
C ALA A 116 -1.54 -23.59 -8.87
N GLU A 117 -1.02 -23.10 -7.76
CA GLU A 117 -1.55 -23.39 -6.42
C GLU A 117 -2.96 -22.82 -6.23
N MET A 118 -3.21 -21.61 -6.72
CA MET A 118 -4.53 -20.98 -6.66
C MET A 118 -5.57 -21.77 -7.49
N GLU A 119 -5.20 -22.26 -8.68
CA GLU A 119 -6.06 -23.09 -9.52
C GLU A 119 -6.41 -24.42 -8.81
N LYS A 120 -5.40 -25.04 -8.20
CA LYS A 120 -5.59 -26.29 -7.45
C LYS A 120 -6.53 -26.10 -6.26
N ALA A 121 -6.39 -25.01 -5.53
CA ALA A 121 -7.28 -24.67 -4.42
C ALA A 121 -8.71 -24.39 -4.91
N ALA A 122 -8.86 -23.63 -6.00
CA ALA A 122 -10.16 -23.36 -6.61
C ALA A 122 -10.86 -24.65 -7.09
N ALA A 123 -10.10 -25.57 -7.72
CA ALA A 123 -10.63 -26.88 -8.14
C ALA A 123 -11.05 -27.78 -6.97
N ALA A 124 -10.41 -27.65 -5.80
CA ALA A 124 -10.78 -28.33 -4.58
C ALA A 124 -12.00 -27.69 -3.87
N GLY A 125 -12.54 -26.58 -4.38
CA GLY A 125 -13.60 -25.81 -3.74
C GLY A 125 -13.11 -25.02 -2.51
N GLU A 126 -11.80 -24.88 -2.39
CA GLU A 126 -11.16 -24.08 -1.36
C GLU A 126 -10.98 -22.64 -1.90
N SER A 127 -10.98 -21.67 -0.99
CA SER A 127 -10.65 -20.31 -1.40
C SER A 127 -9.22 -20.25 -1.92
N ALA A 128 -9.05 -19.81 -3.15
CA ALA A 128 -7.74 -19.55 -3.70
C ALA A 128 -7.06 -18.46 -2.84
N ASN A 129 -6.09 -18.91 -2.06
CA ASN A 129 -5.40 -18.04 -1.10
C ASN A 129 -4.19 -17.42 -1.78
N ILE A 130 -4.25 -16.14 -2.14
CA ILE A 130 -3.06 -15.35 -2.51
C ILE A 130 -2.06 -15.27 -1.32
N GLY A 131 -2.46 -15.80 -0.18
CA GLY A 131 -1.74 -15.70 1.08
C GLY A 131 -0.38 -16.38 1.16
N HIS A 132 -0.07 -17.34 0.30
CA HIS A 132 1.28 -17.89 0.25
C HIS A 132 2.29 -16.89 -0.31
N ALA A 133 1.90 -16.13 -1.33
CA ALA A 133 2.73 -15.07 -1.90
C ALA A 133 2.86 -13.83 -1.00
N LEU A 134 1.94 -13.66 -0.02
CA LEU A 134 1.87 -12.49 0.86
C LEU A 134 2.31 -12.77 2.30
N GLY A 135 2.90 -13.94 2.58
CA GLY A 135 3.15 -14.36 3.97
C GLY A 135 1.87 -14.85 4.65
N HIS A 136 2.00 -15.42 5.84
CA HIS A 136 1.01 -16.23 6.57
C HIS A 136 -0.41 -15.64 6.72
N ASP A 137 -0.62 -14.37 6.38
CA ASP A 137 -1.88 -13.63 6.52
C ASP A 137 -2.35 -12.99 5.20
N GLY A 138 -1.96 -13.51 4.05
CA GLY A 138 -2.40 -13.00 2.75
C GLY A 138 -3.92 -13.03 2.60
N PRO A 139 -4.50 -12.15 1.77
CA PRO A 139 -5.92 -12.15 1.57
C PRO A 139 -6.35 -13.46 0.93
N LYS A 140 -7.27 -14.12 1.57
CA LYS A 140 -8.08 -15.12 0.88
C LYS A 140 -8.87 -14.36 -0.18
N LEU A 141 -8.87 -14.81 -1.42
CA LEU A 141 -9.73 -14.27 -2.48
C LEU A 141 -11.22 -14.33 -2.07
N HIS A 142 -11.52 -14.90 -0.92
CA HIS A 142 -12.81 -15.31 -0.40
C HIS A 142 -13.26 -14.57 0.87
N ASP A 143 -12.82 -13.39 1.17
CA ASP A 143 -13.47 -12.64 2.27
C ASP A 143 -14.69 -11.83 1.79
N VAL A 144 -15.30 -12.26 0.67
CA VAL A 144 -16.60 -11.77 0.22
C VAL A 144 -17.64 -12.80 0.65
N ASP A 145 -18.49 -12.39 1.54
CA ASP A 145 -19.61 -13.08 2.18
C ASP A 145 -20.18 -14.32 1.42
N GLY A 146 -19.94 -15.48 1.95
CA GLY A 146 -20.42 -16.85 1.70
C GLY A 146 -21.55 -17.13 0.69
N GLY A 147 -21.47 -16.68 -0.54
CA GLY A 147 -22.43 -16.98 -1.59
C GLY A 147 -21.83 -17.76 -2.75
N LYS A 148 -22.59 -18.72 -3.29
CA LYS A 148 -22.23 -19.56 -4.46
C LYS A 148 -21.91 -18.78 -5.75
N HIS A 149 -21.92 -17.44 -5.72
CA HIS A 149 -21.56 -16.59 -6.84
C HIS A 149 -20.04 -16.44 -7.03
N ASP A 150 -19.23 -16.76 -6.01
CA ASP A 150 -17.81 -16.45 -6.01
C ASP A 150 -16.95 -17.38 -6.88
N SER A 151 -17.34 -18.63 -7.08
CA SER A 151 -16.53 -19.58 -7.84
C SER A 151 -16.42 -19.23 -9.34
N ILE A 152 -17.46 -18.64 -9.93
CA ILE A 152 -17.43 -18.23 -11.34
C ILE A 152 -16.51 -17.03 -11.53
N ASN A 153 -16.58 -16.05 -10.63
CA ASN A 153 -15.72 -14.87 -10.66
C ASN A 153 -14.26 -15.23 -10.35
N GLN A 154 -14.02 -16.18 -9.45
CA GLN A 154 -12.68 -16.67 -9.14
C GLN A 154 -12.02 -17.32 -10.36
N ASN A 155 -12.72 -18.23 -11.04
CA ASN A 155 -12.17 -18.90 -12.23
C ASN A 155 -11.87 -17.90 -13.34
N LYS A 156 -12.77 -16.95 -13.61
CA LYS A 156 -12.55 -15.88 -14.58
C LYS A 156 -11.32 -15.05 -14.22
N LYS A 157 -11.17 -14.69 -12.95
CA LYS A 157 -10.01 -13.92 -12.47
C LYS A 157 -8.70 -14.68 -12.63
N LEU A 158 -8.70 -15.98 -12.35
CA LEU A 158 -7.53 -16.85 -12.57
C LEU A 158 -7.17 -16.96 -14.05
N GLU A 159 -8.18 -17.11 -14.94
CA GLU A 159 -7.95 -17.09 -16.39
C GLU A 159 -7.31 -15.76 -16.85
N GLU A 160 -7.82 -14.63 -16.37
CA GLU A 160 -7.26 -13.32 -16.69
C GLU A 160 -5.81 -13.18 -16.17
N MET A 161 -5.52 -13.68 -14.97
CA MET A 161 -4.16 -13.67 -14.42
C MET A 161 -3.22 -14.57 -15.22
N ASN A 162 -3.65 -15.76 -15.62
CA ASN A 162 -2.85 -16.65 -16.47
C ASN A 162 -2.57 -16.03 -17.85
N GLN A 163 -3.56 -15.35 -18.44
CA GLN A 163 -3.34 -14.61 -19.67
C GLN A 163 -2.33 -13.49 -19.47
N GLN A 164 -2.46 -12.71 -18.39
CA GLN A 164 -1.50 -11.65 -18.06
C GLN A 164 -0.09 -12.20 -17.85
N LEU A 165 0.04 -13.37 -17.20
CA LEU A 165 1.33 -14.03 -17.02
C LEU A 165 1.94 -14.43 -18.35
N ALA A 166 1.14 -15.03 -19.25
CA ALA A 166 1.61 -15.43 -20.57
C ALA A 166 2.07 -14.25 -21.45
N GLU A 167 1.46 -13.07 -21.26
CA GLU A 167 1.83 -11.83 -21.94
C GLU A 167 2.97 -11.08 -21.22
N SER A 168 3.25 -11.43 -19.97
CA SER A 168 4.26 -10.77 -19.14
C SER A 168 5.67 -11.05 -19.63
N LYS A 169 6.43 -9.98 -19.87
CA LYS A 169 7.87 -10.09 -20.18
C LYS A 169 8.72 -10.31 -18.92
N GLU A 170 8.15 -10.06 -17.76
CA GLU A 170 8.80 -10.10 -16.46
C GLU A 170 8.59 -11.45 -15.76
N GLY A 171 7.69 -12.31 -16.30
CA GLY A 171 7.42 -13.65 -15.78
C GLY A 171 6.58 -13.68 -14.51
N TYR A 172 5.86 -12.60 -14.19
CA TYR A 172 4.94 -12.52 -13.06
C TYR A 172 3.76 -11.61 -13.36
N VAL A 173 2.70 -11.75 -12.57
CA VAL A 173 1.54 -10.85 -12.55
C VAL A 173 1.63 -9.96 -11.31
N PRO A 174 1.67 -8.62 -11.47
CA PRO A 174 1.69 -7.71 -10.32
C PRO A 174 0.30 -7.60 -9.68
N VAL A 175 0.22 -7.76 -8.38
CA VAL A 175 -0.97 -7.48 -7.58
C VAL A 175 -0.65 -6.36 -6.60
N TYR A 176 -1.37 -5.25 -6.71
CA TYR A 176 -1.13 -4.07 -5.88
C TYR A 176 -2.05 -4.06 -4.67
N TYR A 177 -1.53 -3.57 -3.54
CA TYR A 177 -2.30 -3.28 -2.35
C TYR A 177 -1.75 -2.04 -1.64
N LEU A 178 -2.54 -1.41 -0.78
CA LEU A 178 -2.14 -0.23 -0.03
C LEU A 178 -1.89 -0.58 1.44
N GLU A 179 -0.71 -0.26 1.96
CA GLU A 179 -0.44 -0.27 3.39
C GLU A 179 -0.83 1.08 4.00
N GLY A 180 -1.94 1.12 4.75
CA GLY A 180 -2.57 2.33 5.24
C GLY A 180 -1.73 3.10 6.26
N LEU A 181 -1.64 4.40 6.05
CA LEU A 181 -0.99 5.34 6.96
C LEU A 181 -2.00 6.22 7.69
N LYS A 182 -3.01 6.69 6.98
CA LYS A 182 -4.03 7.59 7.51
C LYS A 182 -5.36 7.43 6.78
N LEU A 183 -6.43 7.36 7.58
CA LEU A 183 -7.81 7.38 7.08
C LEU A 183 -8.37 8.80 7.20
N ILE A 184 -9.03 9.26 6.13
CA ILE A 184 -9.77 10.51 6.06
C ILE A 184 -11.20 10.15 5.69
N GLN A 185 -12.13 10.25 6.66
CA GLN A 185 -13.55 10.07 6.38
C GLN A 185 -14.08 11.34 5.71
N GLN A 186 -14.73 11.18 4.58
CA GLN A 186 -15.54 12.25 4.02
C GLN A 186 -16.89 12.25 4.77
N LYS A 187 -17.25 13.40 5.32
CA LYS A 187 -18.57 13.60 5.94
C LYS A 187 -19.64 13.78 4.87
#